data_0afb15cbf67e748697fa25531808f96e
#
_entry.id   0afb15cbf67e748697fa25531808f96e
#
_cell.length_a   1.000
_cell.length_b   1.000
_cell.length_c   1.000
_cell.angle_alpha   90.00
_cell.angle_beta   90.00
_cell.angle_gamma   90.00
#
_symmetry.space_group_name_H-M   'P 1'
#
loop_
_entity.id
_entity.type
_entity.pdbx_description
1 polymer ?
#
loop_
_entity_poly.entity_id
_entity_poly.type
_entity_poly.pdbx_seq_one_letter_code
_entity_poly.pdbx_strand_id
1 'polypeptide(L)'
;MTIEIDQLAACPAPEGRRDPVAILAEQDASRLKDLVPVRHSRMAATPFTFFRGAAAVMTADLAATPNSGIHTVLCGDAHLSNFGLFRSPERRMVFDLNDFDETHPGPFEWDLKRLAASMVVAAQANGFDEQAARRTARQAAKSYRKEMVASALRSPLESWYTHVNSAELA
;
A
#
# COMPACT_ATOMS: atom_id res chain seq x y z
N MET A 1 -4.62 -18.63 -17.29
CA MET A 1 -3.38 -18.20 -17.95
C MET A 1 -2.41 -17.86 -16.81
N THR A 2 -1.32 -18.59 -16.66
CA THR A 2 -0.33 -18.32 -15.60
C THR A 2 0.51 -17.13 -16.05
N ILE A 3 0.51 -16.05 -15.26
CA ILE A 3 1.35 -14.90 -15.53
C ILE A 3 2.78 -15.20 -15.04
N GLU A 4 3.78 -14.81 -15.82
CA GLU A 4 5.18 -14.93 -15.40
C GLU A 4 5.51 -13.88 -14.32
N ILE A 5 6.28 -14.25 -13.31
CA ILE A 5 6.61 -13.39 -12.17
C ILE A 5 7.24 -12.06 -12.64
N ASP A 6 8.07 -12.10 -13.67
CA ASP A 6 8.72 -10.90 -14.22
C ASP A 6 7.72 -9.91 -14.81
N GLN A 7 6.57 -10.37 -15.31
CA GLN A 7 5.50 -9.50 -15.80
C GLN A 7 4.82 -8.72 -14.66
N LEU A 8 4.76 -9.29 -13.45
CA LEU A 8 4.24 -8.57 -12.27
C LEU A 8 5.14 -7.42 -11.82
N ALA A 9 6.41 -7.42 -12.22
CA ALA A 9 7.36 -6.35 -11.94
C ALA A 9 7.31 -5.22 -12.98
N ALA A 10 6.47 -5.32 -14.03
CA ALA A 10 6.35 -4.31 -15.06
C ALA A 10 5.93 -2.96 -14.46
N CYS A 11 6.56 -1.90 -14.96
CA CYS A 11 6.15 -0.52 -14.71
C CYS A 11 5.38 0.00 -15.93
N PRO A 12 4.43 0.95 -15.76
CA PRO A 12 3.78 1.58 -16.89
C PRO A 12 4.81 2.28 -17.79
N ALA A 13 4.66 2.14 -19.11
CA ALA A 13 5.52 2.85 -20.04
C ALA A 13 5.35 4.37 -19.87
N PRO A 14 6.42 5.17 -19.98
CA PRO A 14 6.32 6.62 -19.90
C PRO A 14 5.34 7.19 -20.93
N GLU A 15 5.38 6.65 -22.16
CA GLU A 15 4.44 6.96 -23.23
C GLU A 15 3.06 6.36 -22.89
N GLY A 16 2.06 7.22 -22.75
CA GLY A 16 0.69 6.83 -22.42
C GLY A 16 0.39 6.75 -20.91
N ARG A 17 1.36 6.99 -20.04
CA ARG A 17 1.09 7.19 -18.63
C ARG A 17 0.22 8.42 -18.41
N ARG A 18 -0.87 8.27 -17.67
CA ARG A 18 -1.72 9.41 -17.32
C ARG A 18 -0.94 10.44 -16.50
N ASP A 19 -1.18 11.71 -16.76
CA ASP A 19 -0.59 12.80 -15.98
C ASP A 19 -1.04 12.71 -14.51
N PRO A 20 -0.11 12.53 -13.54
CA PRO A 20 -0.43 12.48 -12.12
C PRO A 20 -1.19 13.71 -11.62
N VAL A 21 -0.90 14.90 -12.16
CA VAL A 21 -1.58 16.15 -11.77
C VAL A 21 -3.03 16.13 -12.21
N ALA A 22 -3.31 15.63 -13.42
CA ALA A 22 -4.67 15.49 -13.91
C ALA A 22 -5.49 14.49 -13.06
N ILE A 23 -4.88 13.36 -12.64
CA ILE A 23 -5.54 12.38 -11.76
C ILE A 23 -5.90 13.02 -10.41
N LEU A 24 -4.98 13.79 -9.82
CA LEU A 24 -5.25 14.49 -8.56
C LEU A 24 -6.33 15.54 -8.70
N ALA A 25 -6.35 16.29 -9.82
CA ALA A 25 -7.40 17.28 -10.10
C ALA A 25 -8.78 16.62 -10.26
N GLU A 26 -8.87 15.45 -10.87
CA GLU A 26 -10.11 14.67 -10.95
C GLU A 26 -10.61 14.27 -9.54
N GLN A 27 -9.72 13.81 -8.65
CA GLN A 27 -10.07 13.51 -7.27
C GLN A 27 -10.55 14.75 -6.50
N ASP A 28 -9.91 15.89 -6.72
CA ASP A 28 -10.25 17.14 -6.03
C ASP A 28 -11.63 17.70 -6.43
N ALA A 29 -12.16 17.30 -7.59
CA ALA A 29 -13.48 17.71 -8.03
C ALA A 29 -14.61 17.28 -7.07
N SER A 30 -14.46 16.16 -6.38
CA SER A 30 -15.42 15.64 -5.38
C SER A 30 -15.14 16.08 -3.94
N ARG A 31 -14.02 16.79 -3.68
CA ARG A 31 -13.59 17.20 -2.35
C ARG A 31 -14.14 18.59 -1.96
N LEU A 32 -14.10 18.88 -0.67
CA LEU A 32 -14.39 20.23 -0.16
C LEU A 32 -13.34 21.21 -0.69
N LYS A 33 -13.77 22.19 -1.50
CA LYS A 33 -12.89 23.11 -2.23
C LYS A 33 -11.92 23.86 -1.31
N ASP A 34 -12.38 24.26 -0.12
CA ASP A 34 -11.54 25.00 0.84
C ASP A 34 -10.42 24.13 1.45
N LEU A 35 -10.56 22.81 1.43
CA LEU A 35 -9.56 21.88 1.94
C LEU A 35 -8.56 21.40 0.88
N VAL A 36 -8.83 21.58 -0.41
CA VAL A 36 -7.93 21.16 -1.49
C VAL A 36 -6.55 21.83 -1.38
N PRO A 37 -6.43 23.16 -1.18
CA PRO A 37 -5.12 23.80 -1.01
C PRO A 37 -4.34 23.29 0.20
N VAL A 38 -5.04 23.02 1.30
CA VAL A 38 -4.44 22.46 2.53
C VAL A 38 -3.90 21.06 2.27
N ARG A 39 -4.68 20.22 1.57
CA ARG A 39 -4.26 18.88 1.14
C ARG A 39 -3.00 18.94 0.28
N HIS A 40 -3.00 19.76 -0.76
CA HIS A 40 -1.86 19.91 -1.66
C HIS A 40 -0.60 20.41 -0.95
N SER A 41 -0.75 21.40 -0.06
CA SER A 41 0.37 21.89 0.75
C SER A 41 0.99 20.78 1.61
N ARG A 42 0.16 19.94 2.24
CA ARG A 42 0.64 18.80 3.03
C ARG A 42 1.29 17.72 2.17
N MET A 43 0.71 17.44 1.00
CA MET A 43 1.29 16.47 0.05
C MET A 43 2.64 16.94 -0.48
N ALA A 44 2.80 18.23 -0.76
CA ALA A 44 4.02 18.79 -1.32
C ALA A 44 5.20 18.89 -0.33
N ALA A 45 4.98 18.61 0.96
CA ALA A 45 6.00 18.78 1.99
C ALA A 45 7.19 17.81 1.84
N THR A 46 6.94 16.56 1.48
CA THR A 46 7.98 15.54 1.26
C THR A 46 7.54 14.51 0.22
N PRO A 47 8.47 13.76 -0.41
CA PRO A 47 8.11 12.66 -1.29
C PRO A 47 7.19 11.62 -0.61
N PHE A 48 7.40 11.35 0.68
CA PHE A 48 6.59 10.39 1.41
C PHE A 48 5.17 10.91 1.67
N THR A 49 5.01 12.19 2.04
CA THR A 49 3.68 12.79 2.19
C THR A 49 2.93 12.89 0.87
N PHE A 50 3.64 13.13 -0.25
CA PHE A 50 3.05 13.07 -1.57
C PHE A 50 2.56 11.66 -1.89
N PHE A 51 3.41 10.66 -1.67
CA PHE A 51 3.06 9.26 -1.92
C PHE A 51 1.79 8.84 -1.15
N ARG A 52 1.68 9.22 0.12
CA ARG A 52 0.48 8.96 0.95
C ARG A 52 -0.80 9.52 0.33
N GLY A 53 -0.75 10.75 -0.18
CA GLY A 53 -1.93 11.41 -0.77
C GLY A 53 -2.24 11.00 -2.21
N ALA A 54 -1.42 10.14 -2.83
CA ALA A 54 -1.46 9.84 -4.26
C ALA A 54 -1.86 8.38 -4.57
N ALA A 55 -2.78 7.79 -3.80
CA ALA A 55 -3.26 6.42 -4.03
C ALA A 55 -3.82 6.25 -5.44
N ALA A 56 -4.65 7.17 -5.92
CA ALA A 56 -5.24 7.11 -7.26
C ALA A 56 -4.20 7.15 -8.40
N VAL A 57 -3.08 7.85 -8.20
CA VAL A 57 -1.98 7.87 -9.19
C VAL A 57 -1.38 6.47 -9.31
N MET A 58 -1.07 5.83 -8.18
CA MET A 58 -0.53 4.47 -8.20
C MET A 58 -1.54 3.45 -8.73
N THR A 59 -2.82 3.60 -8.40
CA THR A 59 -3.90 2.75 -8.94
C THR A 59 -3.97 2.86 -10.46
N ALA A 60 -3.89 4.09 -11.02
CA ALA A 60 -3.87 4.29 -12.47
C ALA A 60 -2.63 3.65 -13.13
N ASP A 61 -1.46 3.77 -12.49
CA ASP A 61 -0.23 3.14 -12.95
C ASP A 61 -0.35 1.60 -12.93
N LEU A 62 -0.85 1.02 -11.84
CA LEU A 62 -0.99 -0.43 -11.70
C LEU A 62 -2.05 -1.02 -12.63
N ALA A 63 -3.14 -0.29 -12.88
CA ALA A 63 -4.19 -0.72 -13.81
C ALA A 63 -3.68 -0.88 -15.26
N ALA A 64 -2.61 -0.18 -15.62
CA ALA A 64 -1.95 -0.27 -16.93
C ALA A 64 -0.90 -1.40 -17.01
N THR A 65 -0.71 -2.18 -15.93
CA THR A 65 0.30 -3.24 -15.86
C THR A 65 -0.33 -4.63 -15.72
N PRO A 66 0.38 -5.70 -16.12
CA PRO A 66 -0.06 -7.06 -15.87
C PRO A 66 -0.30 -7.31 -14.38
N ASN A 67 -1.30 -8.13 -14.06
CA ASN A 67 -1.63 -8.53 -12.69
C ASN A 67 -1.87 -10.04 -12.61
N SER A 68 -1.86 -10.58 -11.38
CA SER A 68 -1.99 -12.04 -11.14
C SER A 68 -3.35 -12.62 -11.52
N GLY A 69 -4.38 -11.80 -11.69
CA GLY A 69 -5.76 -12.23 -11.82
C GLY A 69 -6.39 -12.75 -10.52
N ILE A 70 -5.64 -12.74 -9.40
CA ILE A 70 -6.17 -13.12 -8.08
C ILE A 70 -6.74 -11.87 -7.41
N HIS A 71 -8.06 -11.76 -7.41
CA HIS A 71 -8.78 -10.62 -6.85
C HIS A 71 -9.15 -10.87 -5.38
N THR A 72 -9.05 -9.82 -4.58
CA THR A 72 -9.51 -9.77 -3.19
C THR A 72 -10.09 -8.40 -2.89
N VAL A 73 -10.60 -8.20 -1.68
CA VAL A 73 -10.92 -6.87 -1.17
C VAL A 73 -9.61 -6.23 -0.72
N LEU A 74 -9.21 -5.15 -1.38
CA LEU A 74 -8.02 -4.37 -1.07
C LEU A 74 -8.31 -3.37 0.04
N CYS A 75 -7.30 -3.00 0.83
CA CYS A 75 -7.29 -1.77 1.62
C CYS A 75 -7.31 -0.53 0.68
N GLY A 76 -6.66 -0.64 -0.48
CA GLY A 76 -6.62 0.39 -1.52
C GLY A 76 -5.53 1.44 -1.30
N ASP A 77 -5.19 1.75 -0.05
CA ASP A 77 -4.10 2.67 0.32
C ASP A 77 -3.17 2.07 1.38
N ALA A 78 -2.65 0.87 1.17
CA ALA A 78 -1.81 0.11 2.10
C ALA A 78 -0.37 0.69 2.23
N HIS A 79 -0.22 2.00 2.42
CA HIS A 79 1.10 2.59 2.68
C HIS A 79 1.52 2.42 4.15
N LEU A 80 2.84 2.54 4.42
CA LEU A 80 3.45 2.30 5.73
C LEU A 80 2.74 3.00 6.91
N SER A 81 2.28 4.24 6.75
CA SER A 81 1.62 4.99 7.84
C SER A 81 0.15 4.60 8.07
N ASN A 82 -0.42 3.71 7.25
CA ASN A 82 -1.75 3.13 7.49
C ASN A 82 -1.68 1.88 8.35
N PHE A 83 -0.49 1.48 8.79
CA PHE A 83 -0.31 0.45 9.80
C PHE A 83 0.01 1.11 11.13
N GLY A 84 -0.68 0.71 12.18
CA GLY A 84 -0.49 1.31 13.49
C GLY A 84 -1.09 0.50 14.62
N LEU A 85 -0.81 0.96 15.83
CA LEU A 85 -1.34 0.37 17.05
C LEU A 85 -2.71 0.99 17.38
N PHE A 86 -3.69 0.15 17.63
CA PHE A 86 -4.99 0.57 18.15
C PHE A 86 -5.59 -0.47 19.09
N ARG A 87 -6.63 -0.09 19.80
CA ARG A 87 -7.33 -0.99 20.70
C ARG A 87 -8.46 -1.71 19.97
N SER A 88 -8.40 -3.05 19.94
CA SER A 88 -9.49 -3.88 19.39
C SER A 88 -10.76 -3.79 20.24
N PRO A 89 -11.93 -4.25 19.74
CA PRO A 89 -13.17 -4.34 20.53
C PRO A 89 -13.00 -5.15 21.82
N GLU A 90 -12.11 -6.16 21.82
CA GLU A 90 -11.75 -6.99 23.00
C GLU A 90 -10.77 -6.28 23.94
N ARG A 91 -10.49 -4.99 23.71
CA ARG A 91 -9.58 -4.14 24.50
C ARG A 91 -8.10 -4.58 24.46
N ARG A 92 -7.68 -5.32 23.44
CA ARG A 92 -6.28 -5.66 23.21
C ARG A 92 -5.61 -4.58 22.34
N MET A 93 -4.34 -4.30 22.61
CA MET A 93 -3.53 -3.48 21.72
C MET A 93 -3.05 -4.35 20.55
N VAL A 94 -3.50 -4.05 19.37
CA VAL A 94 -3.16 -4.76 18.13
C VAL A 94 -2.46 -3.82 17.17
N PHE A 95 -1.60 -4.38 16.33
CA PHE A 95 -0.99 -3.68 15.22
C PHE A 95 -1.61 -4.17 13.91
N ASP A 96 -2.27 -3.28 13.20
CA ASP A 96 -2.96 -3.61 11.96
C ASP A 96 -3.20 -2.36 11.11
N LEU A 97 -3.90 -2.53 9.99
CA LEU A 97 -4.38 -1.43 9.13
C LEU A 97 -5.41 -0.56 9.87
N ASN A 98 -5.30 0.76 9.68
CA ASN A 98 -6.14 1.75 10.37
C ASN A 98 -7.15 2.44 9.47
N ASP A 99 -6.95 2.42 8.15
CA ASP A 99 -7.71 3.21 7.19
C ASP A 99 -8.16 2.33 6.02
N PHE A 100 -9.45 2.34 5.77
CA PHE A 100 -10.13 1.54 4.76
C PHE A 100 -11.00 2.38 3.82
N ASP A 101 -10.80 3.69 3.76
CA ASP A 101 -11.62 4.61 2.95
C ASP A 101 -11.50 4.35 1.45
N GLU A 102 -10.37 3.81 1.00
CA GLU A 102 -10.07 3.48 -0.41
C GLU A 102 -10.35 2.00 -0.74
N THR A 103 -11.07 1.29 0.14
CA THR A 103 -11.33 -0.16 -0.01
C THR A 103 -12.12 -0.48 -1.28
N HIS A 104 -11.60 -1.41 -2.08
CA HIS A 104 -12.28 -1.87 -3.30
C HIS A 104 -11.78 -3.27 -3.73
N PRO A 105 -12.54 -4.02 -4.57
CA PRO A 105 -12.04 -5.26 -5.16
C PRO A 105 -10.92 -5.00 -6.16
N GLY A 106 -9.84 -5.79 -6.08
CA GLY A 106 -8.73 -5.66 -7.02
C GLY A 106 -7.67 -6.76 -6.87
N PRO A 107 -6.62 -6.75 -7.70
CA PRO A 107 -5.52 -7.72 -7.61
C PRO A 107 -4.78 -7.58 -6.28
N PHE A 108 -4.63 -8.68 -5.54
CA PHE A 108 -4.08 -8.67 -4.17
C PHE A 108 -2.70 -7.99 -4.08
N GLU A 109 -1.90 -8.09 -5.11
CA GLU A 109 -0.55 -7.54 -5.15
C GLU A 109 -0.50 -6.01 -5.21
N TRP A 110 -1.62 -5.33 -5.46
CA TRP A 110 -1.64 -3.86 -5.48
C TRP A 110 -1.35 -3.27 -4.10
N ASP A 111 -1.97 -3.82 -3.05
CA ASP A 111 -1.69 -3.41 -1.67
C ASP A 111 -0.22 -3.73 -1.28
N LEU A 112 0.27 -4.92 -1.64
CA LEU A 112 1.66 -5.29 -1.36
C LEU A 112 2.66 -4.38 -2.08
N LYS A 113 2.39 -4.05 -3.36
CA LYS A 113 3.22 -3.10 -4.13
C LYS A 113 3.19 -1.71 -3.50
N ARG A 114 2.01 -1.27 -3.02
CA ARG A 114 1.88 0.03 -2.36
C ARG A 114 2.66 0.08 -1.06
N LEU A 115 2.58 -0.95 -0.23
CA LEU A 115 3.38 -1.07 0.98
C LEU A 115 4.88 -1.05 0.67
N ALA A 116 5.33 -1.90 -0.24
CA ALA A 116 6.74 -2.01 -0.60
C ALA A 116 7.30 -0.68 -1.15
N ALA A 117 6.56 -0.02 -2.03
CA ALA A 117 6.95 1.29 -2.58
C ALA A 117 6.99 2.38 -1.48
N SER A 118 6.01 2.39 -0.56
CA SER A 118 6.00 3.33 0.57
C SER A 118 7.21 3.17 1.47
N MET A 119 7.66 1.93 1.70
CA MET A 119 8.87 1.65 2.48
C MET A 119 10.13 2.18 1.80
N VAL A 120 10.25 2.03 0.46
CA VAL A 120 11.37 2.60 -0.30
C VAL A 120 11.38 4.12 -0.18
N VAL A 121 10.24 4.77 -0.44
CA VAL A 121 10.13 6.24 -0.38
C VAL A 121 10.42 6.76 1.04
N ALA A 122 9.91 6.08 2.09
CA ALA A 122 10.18 6.44 3.46
C ALA A 122 11.66 6.28 3.82
N ALA A 123 12.31 5.19 3.42
CA ALA A 123 13.72 4.95 3.66
C ALA A 123 14.58 6.05 3.00
N GLN A 124 14.31 6.37 1.73
CA GLN A 124 15.01 7.44 1.01
C GLN A 124 14.79 8.81 1.66
N ALA A 125 13.56 9.11 2.07
CA ALA A 125 13.24 10.36 2.78
C ALA A 125 13.98 10.50 4.13
N ASN A 126 14.36 9.39 4.76
CA ASN A 126 15.17 9.34 5.98
C ASN A 126 16.67 9.21 5.71
N GLY A 127 17.13 9.41 4.48
CA GLY A 127 18.55 9.43 4.12
C GLY A 127 19.21 8.07 3.98
N PHE A 128 18.45 6.98 3.93
CA PHE A 128 19.00 5.67 3.63
C PHE A 128 19.38 5.56 2.15
N ASP A 129 20.45 4.83 1.87
CA ASP A 129 20.87 4.56 0.50
C ASP A 129 19.87 3.66 -0.26
N GLU A 130 20.02 3.62 -1.57
CA GLU A 130 19.13 2.84 -2.44
C GLU A 130 19.15 1.34 -2.09
N GLN A 131 20.32 0.80 -1.71
CA GLN A 131 20.44 -0.61 -1.36
C GLN A 131 19.68 -0.93 -0.05
N ALA A 132 19.75 -0.06 0.95
CA ALA A 132 19.00 -0.20 2.19
C ALA A 132 17.48 -0.08 1.91
N ALA A 133 17.05 0.92 1.14
CA ALA A 133 15.66 1.08 0.74
C ALA A 133 15.11 -0.16 0.01
N ARG A 134 15.88 -0.72 -0.95
CA ARG A 134 15.50 -1.96 -1.65
C ARG A 134 15.44 -3.17 -0.70
N ARG A 135 16.31 -3.24 0.32
CA ARG A 135 16.26 -4.31 1.33
C ARG A 135 14.96 -4.28 2.13
N THR A 136 14.47 -3.09 2.53
CA THR A 136 13.21 -2.98 3.28
C THR A 136 12.03 -3.49 2.47
N ALA A 137 11.90 -3.10 1.20
CA ALA A 137 10.85 -3.58 0.31
C ALA A 137 10.90 -5.11 0.11
N ARG A 138 12.11 -5.66 -0.11
CA ARG A 138 12.29 -7.11 -0.23
C ARG A 138 11.90 -7.85 1.05
N GLN A 139 12.24 -7.29 2.22
CA GLN A 139 11.89 -7.89 3.50
C GLN A 139 10.37 -7.88 3.71
N ALA A 140 9.66 -6.81 3.37
CA ALA A 140 8.21 -6.76 3.42
C ALA A 140 7.57 -7.85 2.54
N ALA A 141 7.98 -7.95 1.29
CA ALA A 141 7.47 -8.98 0.38
C ALA A 141 7.79 -10.41 0.87
N LYS A 142 8.99 -10.62 1.42
CA LYS A 142 9.39 -11.92 2.01
C LYS A 142 8.54 -12.28 3.22
N SER A 143 8.29 -11.31 4.12
CA SER A 143 7.47 -11.52 5.31
C SER A 143 6.02 -11.79 4.93
N TYR A 144 5.46 -11.03 4.00
CA TYR A 144 4.12 -11.26 3.45
C TYR A 144 3.99 -12.69 2.90
N ARG A 145 4.92 -13.11 2.01
CA ARG A 145 4.90 -14.48 1.48
C ARG A 145 4.97 -15.54 2.56
N LYS A 146 5.84 -15.35 3.57
CA LYS A 146 5.97 -16.30 4.69
C LYS A 146 4.66 -16.44 5.45
N GLU A 147 4.00 -15.33 5.75
CA GLU A 147 2.74 -15.33 6.49
C GLU A 147 1.59 -15.90 5.65
N MET A 148 1.54 -15.60 4.36
CA MET A 148 0.54 -16.20 3.46
C MET A 148 0.66 -17.73 3.40
N VAL A 149 1.89 -18.27 3.34
CA VAL A 149 2.12 -19.72 3.40
C VAL A 149 1.67 -20.30 4.74
N ALA A 150 1.98 -19.62 5.85
CA ALA A 150 1.55 -20.05 7.17
C ALA A 150 0.01 -20.01 7.31
N SER A 151 -0.62 -18.95 6.83
CA SER A 151 -2.07 -18.75 6.87
C SER A 151 -2.82 -19.78 6.01
N ALA A 152 -2.24 -20.19 4.88
CA ALA A 152 -2.83 -21.23 4.03
C ALA A 152 -2.92 -22.62 4.70
N LEU A 153 -2.16 -22.83 5.78
CA LEU A 153 -2.19 -24.07 6.58
C LEU A 153 -3.14 -23.99 7.78
N ARG A 154 -3.69 -22.82 8.07
CA ARG A 154 -4.66 -22.59 9.15
C ARG A 154 -6.07 -22.81 8.67
N SER A 155 -6.97 -23.14 9.60
CA SER A 155 -8.41 -23.07 9.30
C SER A 155 -8.83 -21.61 9.07
N PRO A 156 -9.95 -21.36 8.36
CA PRO A 156 -10.48 -20.01 8.18
C PRO A 156 -10.72 -19.28 9.51
N LEU A 157 -11.18 -19.99 10.52
CA LEU A 157 -11.43 -19.42 11.84
C LEU A 157 -10.14 -19.01 12.58
N GLU A 158 -9.11 -19.84 12.54
CA GLU A 158 -7.79 -19.51 13.08
C GLU A 158 -7.18 -18.31 12.37
N SER A 159 -7.28 -18.24 11.04
CA SER A 159 -6.81 -17.08 10.27
C SER A 159 -7.56 -15.80 10.63
N TRP A 160 -8.87 -15.89 10.85
CA TRP A 160 -9.71 -14.75 11.25
C TRP A 160 -9.30 -14.15 12.60
N TYR A 161 -8.90 -15.00 13.56
CA TYR A 161 -8.47 -14.55 14.88
C TYR A 161 -6.97 -14.27 14.98
N THR A 162 -6.22 -14.40 13.89
CA THR A 162 -4.79 -14.05 13.89
C THR A 162 -4.63 -12.54 13.96
N HIS A 163 -3.86 -12.05 14.92
CA HIS A 163 -3.54 -10.65 15.10
C HIS A 163 -2.14 -10.50 15.69
N VAL A 164 -1.49 -9.39 15.43
CA VAL A 164 -0.19 -9.03 16.01
C VAL A 164 -0.43 -8.20 17.27
N ASN A 165 -0.03 -8.75 18.42
CA ASN A 165 -0.10 -8.04 19.69
C ASN A 165 1.07 -7.06 19.86
N SER A 166 0.86 -5.97 20.59
CA SER A 166 1.93 -5.01 20.90
C SER A 166 3.13 -5.66 21.62
N ALA A 167 2.91 -6.73 22.40
CA ALA A 167 3.96 -7.47 23.07
C ALA A 167 4.88 -8.24 22.11
N GLU A 168 4.45 -8.53 20.89
CA GLU A 168 5.24 -9.21 19.86
C GLU A 168 6.11 -8.23 19.06
N LEU A 169 5.92 -6.92 19.25
CA LEU A 169 6.66 -5.85 18.58
C LEU A 169 7.79 -5.29 19.45
N ALA A 170 7.91 -5.69 20.70
CA ALA A 170 8.94 -5.26 21.64
C ALA A 170 10.15 -6.22 21.60
#